data_1798d8497f2995348a1234d149d3edca
#
_entry.id   1798d8497f2995348a1234d149d3edca
#
_cell.length_a   1.000
_cell.length_b   1.000
_cell.length_c   1.000
_cell.angle_alpha   90.00
_cell.angle_beta   90.00
_cell.angle_gamma   90.00
#
_symmetry.space_group_name_H-M   'P 1'
#
loop_
_entity.id
_entity.type
_entity.pdbx_description
1 polymer ?
#
loop_
_entity_poly.entity_id
_entity_poly.type
_entity_poly.pdbx_seq_one_letter_code
_entity_poly.pdbx_strand_id
1 'polypeptide(L)'
;KIKYHLEIFSQEPKELNFNLEEDITGLDQVVVSASRTGQLRQTAPVIVSVTSSKDFQATQSISLSEGLNFQPGLRMETNCQNCGFSQVRMNGLDGAYSQILIKSRPIFSALNGVYGLDQIPANSIERVEVVRGGGSALYGSNAIAGTINIITKEPTENLFEIASNFAAIGGKAGDQAVSLNGIVLSNDYKTGLSIFGMFRDRKPFDQNGDGFTEITKVENKTFGFNSFFKPGERSKLSLDFHTIHE
;
A
#
# COMPACT_ATOMS: atom_id res chain seq x y z
N LYS A 1 -22.74 1.87 -12.30
CA LYS A 1 -23.42 3.19 -12.22
C LYS A 1 -24.22 3.36 -13.49
N ILE A 2 -25.55 3.13 -13.42
CA ILE A 2 -26.45 3.29 -14.56
C ILE A 2 -26.99 4.71 -14.50
N LYS A 3 -26.82 5.50 -15.57
CA LYS A 3 -27.41 6.83 -15.70
C LYS A 3 -28.65 6.72 -16.58
N TYR A 4 -29.80 7.05 -16.05
CA TYR A 4 -31.03 7.21 -16.83
C TYR A 4 -31.32 8.69 -17.02
N HIS A 5 -31.66 9.06 -18.25
CA HIS A 5 -32.23 10.38 -18.57
C HIS A 5 -33.75 10.20 -18.48
N LEU A 6 -34.39 10.91 -17.56
CA LEU A 6 -35.83 10.88 -17.39
C LEU A 6 -36.39 12.21 -17.86
N GLU A 7 -37.19 12.18 -18.94
CA GLU A 7 -37.98 13.33 -19.37
C GLU A 7 -39.40 13.15 -18.84
N ILE A 8 -39.86 14.10 -18.04
CA ILE A 8 -41.20 14.07 -17.46
C ILE A 8 -42.07 15.04 -18.23
N PHE A 9 -42.99 14.50 -19.04
CA PHE A 9 -43.91 15.29 -19.88
C PHE A 9 -45.35 15.31 -19.35
N SER A 10 -45.69 14.64 -18.28
CA SER A 10 -47.06 14.60 -17.72
C SER A 10 -47.08 14.61 -16.19
N GLN A 11 -48.18 15.05 -15.62
CA GLN A 11 -48.41 15.04 -14.16
C GLN A 11 -48.83 13.65 -13.59
N GLU A 12 -48.81 12.61 -14.43
CA GLU A 12 -49.13 11.26 -13.96
C GLU A 12 -47.93 10.59 -13.26
N PRO A 13 -48.14 9.86 -12.16
CA PRO A 13 -47.07 9.15 -11.49
C PRO A 13 -46.52 8.06 -12.39
N LYS A 14 -45.20 8.10 -12.64
CA LYS A 14 -44.49 7.11 -13.42
C LYS A 14 -43.77 6.17 -12.49
N GLU A 15 -44.16 4.90 -12.48
CA GLU A 15 -43.45 3.85 -11.73
C GLU A 15 -42.19 3.46 -12.53
N LEU A 16 -41.05 3.54 -11.86
CA LEU A 16 -39.78 3.10 -12.37
C LEU A 16 -39.27 1.94 -11.52
N ASN A 17 -39.26 0.74 -12.08
CA ASN A 17 -38.67 -0.43 -11.47
C ASN A 17 -37.22 -0.60 -11.89
N PHE A 18 -36.31 -0.64 -10.92
CA PHE A 18 -34.89 -0.90 -11.13
C PHE A 18 -34.56 -2.31 -10.66
N ASN A 19 -34.07 -3.15 -11.55
CA ASN A 19 -33.39 -4.39 -11.16
C ASN A 19 -31.92 -4.03 -10.91
N LEU A 20 -31.53 -4.11 -9.65
CA LEU A 20 -30.12 -4.01 -9.25
C LEU A 20 -29.50 -5.39 -9.36
N GLU A 21 -28.50 -5.53 -10.20
CA GLU A 21 -27.62 -6.70 -10.19
C GLU A 21 -26.58 -6.51 -9.08
N GLU A 22 -26.27 -7.59 -8.35
CA GLU A 22 -25.20 -7.58 -7.35
C GLU A 22 -23.90 -7.18 -8.02
N ASP A 23 -23.22 -6.17 -7.49
CA ASP A 23 -21.86 -5.79 -7.92
C ASP A 23 -20.86 -6.77 -7.32
N ILE A 24 -20.60 -7.85 -8.05
CA ILE A 24 -19.60 -8.89 -7.70
C ILE A 24 -18.15 -8.47 -8.00
N THR A 25 -17.92 -7.26 -8.46
CA THR A 25 -16.56 -6.78 -8.81
C THR A 25 -15.56 -6.83 -7.64
N GLY A 26 -16.03 -6.82 -6.39
CA GLY A 26 -15.18 -7.04 -5.21
C GLY A 26 -14.82 -8.51 -4.94
N LEU A 27 -15.53 -9.46 -5.56
CA LEU A 27 -15.38 -10.90 -5.31
C LEU A 27 -14.38 -11.54 -6.28
N ASP A 28 -14.19 -10.97 -7.46
CA ASP A 28 -13.24 -11.46 -8.49
C ASP A 28 -11.80 -10.96 -8.29
N GLN A 29 -11.50 -10.41 -7.12
CA GLN A 29 -10.16 -9.91 -6.83
C GLN A 29 -9.13 -11.04 -6.83
N VAL A 30 -8.13 -10.93 -7.72
CA VAL A 30 -7.01 -11.87 -7.79
C VAL A 30 -6.00 -11.54 -6.69
N VAL A 31 -5.65 -12.54 -5.89
CA VAL A 31 -4.63 -12.48 -4.86
C VAL A 31 -3.50 -13.45 -5.16
N VAL A 32 -2.29 -13.12 -4.72
CA VAL A 32 -1.10 -13.92 -4.95
C VAL A 32 -0.48 -14.48 -3.66
N SER A 33 -0.83 -13.90 -2.52
CA SER A 33 -0.20 -14.23 -1.23
C SER A 33 -0.63 -15.58 -0.65
N ALA A 34 -1.73 -16.15 -1.12
CA ALA A 34 -2.23 -17.43 -0.62
C ALA A 34 -1.42 -18.64 -1.14
N SER A 35 -0.86 -18.57 -2.34
CA SER A 35 -0.20 -19.72 -3.01
C SER A 35 1.00 -19.35 -3.89
N ARG A 36 1.46 -18.10 -3.86
CA ARG A 36 2.47 -17.51 -4.77
C ARG A 36 2.06 -17.44 -6.24
N THR A 37 0.86 -17.85 -6.57
CA THR A 37 0.27 -17.77 -7.92
C THR A 37 -1.01 -16.96 -7.85
N GLY A 38 -1.32 -16.24 -8.93
CA GLY A 38 -2.56 -15.47 -9.03
C GLY A 38 -3.76 -16.42 -8.99
N GLN A 39 -4.66 -16.19 -8.03
CA GLN A 39 -5.91 -16.94 -7.90
C GLN A 39 -7.01 -16.02 -7.39
N LEU A 40 -8.26 -16.39 -7.64
CA LEU A 40 -9.39 -15.64 -7.11
C LEU A 40 -9.38 -15.69 -5.58
N ARG A 41 -9.61 -14.53 -4.95
CA ARG A 41 -9.64 -14.41 -3.49
C ARG A 41 -10.63 -15.38 -2.84
N GLN A 42 -11.75 -15.65 -3.49
CA GLN A 42 -12.79 -16.58 -3.00
C GLN A 42 -12.35 -18.03 -2.94
N THR A 43 -11.48 -18.46 -3.88
CA THR A 43 -10.98 -19.82 -3.97
C THR A 43 -9.63 -20.00 -3.28
N ALA A 44 -9.11 -18.94 -2.66
CA ALA A 44 -7.85 -19.00 -1.94
C ALA A 44 -7.95 -19.97 -0.74
N PRO A 45 -6.94 -20.82 -0.51
CA PRO A 45 -6.96 -21.80 0.58
C PRO A 45 -6.85 -21.14 1.98
N VAL A 46 -6.52 -19.87 2.03
CA VAL A 46 -6.42 -19.06 3.25
C VAL A 46 -7.13 -17.72 3.06
N ILE A 47 -7.58 -17.14 4.17
CA ILE A 47 -8.23 -15.83 4.14
C ILE A 47 -7.19 -14.76 3.86
N VAL A 48 -7.35 -14.07 2.73
CA VAL A 48 -6.55 -12.92 2.34
C VAL A 48 -7.34 -11.64 2.55
N SER A 49 -6.88 -10.79 3.44
CA SER A 49 -7.37 -9.42 3.56
C SER A 49 -6.63 -8.52 2.59
N VAL A 50 -7.34 -7.65 1.89
CA VAL A 50 -6.76 -6.76 0.89
C VAL A 50 -7.08 -5.32 1.23
N THR A 51 -6.06 -4.47 1.24
CA THR A 51 -6.16 -3.02 1.31
C THR A 51 -5.77 -2.45 -0.05
N SER A 52 -6.69 -1.80 -0.72
CA SER A 52 -6.48 -1.26 -2.06
C SER A 52 -5.87 0.14 -2.04
N SER A 53 -5.39 0.62 -3.20
CA SER A 53 -4.96 2.02 -3.35
C SER A 53 -6.04 3.03 -3.00
N LYS A 54 -7.32 2.70 -3.21
CA LYS A 54 -8.46 3.55 -2.83
C LYS A 54 -8.60 3.68 -1.31
N ASP A 55 -8.30 2.61 -0.57
CA ASP A 55 -8.33 2.64 0.90
C ASP A 55 -7.23 3.55 1.45
N PHE A 56 -6.01 3.50 0.86
CA PHE A 56 -4.92 4.43 1.18
C PHE A 56 -5.31 5.88 0.90
N GLN A 57 -5.98 6.16 -0.22
CA GLN A 57 -6.47 7.50 -0.55
C GLN A 57 -7.58 7.96 0.41
N ALA A 58 -8.53 7.09 0.73
CA ALA A 58 -9.62 7.41 1.65
C ALA A 58 -9.12 7.73 3.08
N THR A 59 -8.06 7.08 3.52
CA THR A 59 -7.41 7.32 4.82
C THR A 59 -6.35 8.42 4.76
N GLN A 60 -6.09 9.01 3.58
CA GLN A 60 -5.04 10.02 3.35
C GLN A 60 -3.65 9.56 3.81
N SER A 61 -3.39 8.26 3.74
CA SER A 61 -2.13 7.68 4.15
C SER A 61 -1.00 8.10 3.21
N ILE A 62 0.10 8.59 3.77
CA ILE A 62 1.28 9.02 3.01
C ILE A 62 2.19 7.83 2.74
N SER A 63 2.29 6.92 3.71
CA SER A 63 3.16 5.75 3.69
C SER A 63 2.39 4.45 3.90
N LEU A 64 3.06 3.34 3.62
CA LEU A 64 2.53 2.00 3.90
C LEU A 64 2.14 1.82 5.36
N SER A 65 2.99 2.25 6.29
CA SER A 65 2.76 2.10 7.74
C SER A 65 1.47 2.76 8.20
N GLU A 66 1.20 3.97 7.70
CA GLU A 66 -0.04 4.68 8.02
C GLU A 66 -1.27 3.93 7.53
N GLY A 67 -1.25 3.42 6.29
CA GLY A 67 -2.37 2.65 5.74
C GLY A 67 -2.60 1.32 6.44
N LEU A 68 -1.53 0.66 6.92
CA LEU A 68 -1.64 -0.59 7.66
C LEU A 68 -2.36 -0.44 9.01
N ASN A 69 -2.36 0.74 9.62
CA ASN A 69 -3.12 1.00 10.85
C ASN A 69 -4.63 0.81 10.68
N PHE A 70 -5.14 0.96 9.46
CA PHE A 70 -6.57 0.79 9.16
C PHE A 70 -6.93 -0.65 8.79
N GLN A 71 -5.93 -1.55 8.74
CA GLN A 71 -6.16 -2.95 8.43
C GLN A 71 -6.50 -3.74 9.71
N PRO A 72 -7.70 -4.33 9.83
CA PRO A 72 -8.09 -5.10 11.01
C PRO A 72 -7.08 -6.22 11.33
N GLY A 73 -6.70 -6.33 12.61
CA GLY A 73 -5.74 -7.34 13.11
C GLY A 73 -4.27 -6.97 12.92
N LEU A 74 -3.98 -5.79 12.34
CA LEU A 74 -2.65 -5.19 12.35
C LEU A 74 -2.64 -3.98 13.29
N ARG A 75 -1.49 -3.74 13.90
CA ARG A 75 -1.20 -2.54 14.69
C ARG A 75 0.20 -2.08 14.37
N MET A 76 0.32 -0.84 13.95
CA MET A 76 1.62 -0.18 13.89
C MET A 76 2.01 0.30 15.29
N GLU A 77 3.19 -0.02 15.72
CA GLU A 77 3.72 0.34 17.01
C GLU A 77 5.09 1.00 16.84
N THR A 78 5.28 2.15 17.47
CA THR A 78 6.58 2.82 17.52
C THR A 78 7.25 2.45 18.84
N ASN A 79 8.26 1.58 18.77
CA ASN A 79 8.88 1.00 19.95
C ASN A 79 10.02 1.82 20.56
N CYS A 80 10.52 2.80 19.84
CA CYS A 80 11.61 3.65 20.31
C CYS A 80 11.26 5.09 20.02
N GLN A 81 11.00 5.86 21.08
CA GLN A 81 10.71 7.30 20.93
C GLN A 81 11.90 8.07 20.33
N ASN A 82 13.13 7.64 20.61
CA ASN A 82 14.33 8.30 20.09
C ASN A 82 14.67 7.92 18.63
N CYS A 83 14.25 6.71 18.19
CA CYS A 83 14.62 6.21 16.86
C CYS A 83 13.48 6.30 15.84
N GLY A 84 12.25 6.64 16.25
CA GLY A 84 11.10 6.67 15.34
C GLY A 84 10.74 5.33 14.70
N PHE A 85 11.19 4.24 15.32
CA PHE A 85 11.11 2.89 14.80
C PHE A 85 9.67 2.36 14.79
N SER A 86 9.13 2.12 13.62
CA SER A 86 7.78 1.56 13.44
C SER A 86 7.83 0.09 13.06
N GLN A 87 7.12 -0.75 13.82
CA GLN A 87 6.94 -2.16 13.50
C GLN A 87 5.46 -2.51 13.40
N VAL A 88 5.15 -3.52 12.60
CA VAL A 88 3.80 -4.05 12.50
C VAL A 88 3.62 -5.22 13.45
N ARG A 89 2.65 -5.12 14.36
CA ARG A 89 2.17 -6.27 15.15
C ARG A 89 0.99 -6.91 14.44
N MET A 90 1.03 -8.23 14.34
CA MET A 90 -0.06 -9.02 13.76
C MET A 90 -0.58 -10.00 14.80
N ASN A 91 -1.88 -9.91 15.08
CA ASN A 91 -2.54 -10.74 16.11
C ASN A 91 -1.85 -10.68 17.49
N GLY A 92 -1.24 -9.55 17.84
CA GLY A 92 -0.52 -9.35 19.10
C GLY A 92 0.92 -9.85 19.11
N LEU A 93 1.39 -10.53 18.04
CA LEU A 93 2.78 -10.97 17.92
C LEU A 93 3.66 -9.84 17.38
N ASP A 94 4.93 -9.83 17.80
CA ASP A 94 5.92 -8.84 17.36
C ASP A 94 6.19 -8.88 15.87
N GLY A 95 6.65 -7.76 15.32
CA GLY A 95 6.96 -7.60 13.91
C GLY A 95 7.97 -8.62 13.36
N ALA A 96 8.87 -9.10 14.18
CA ALA A 96 9.83 -10.15 13.83
C ALA A 96 9.17 -11.48 13.41
N TYR A 97 7.93 -11.71 13.82
CA TYR A 97 7.13 -12.89 13.46
C TYR A 97 6.24 -12.69 12.23
N SER A 98 6.29 -11.52 11.62
CA SER A 98 5.54 -11.18 10.41
C SER A 98 6.48 -11.07 9.21
N GLN A 99 6.20 -11.83 8.16
CA GLN A 99 6.99 -11.77 6.94
C GLN A 99 6.46 -10.66 6.03
N ILE A 100 7.32 -9.69 5.72
CA ILE A 100 7.00 -8.62 4.77
C ILE A 100 7.59 -8.97 3.41
N LEU A 101 6.78 -8.81 2.38
CA LEU A 101 7.12 -9.11 0.99
C LEU A 101 6.84 -7.90 0.10
N ILE A 102 7.64 -7.72 -0.93
CA ILE A 102 7.33 -6.88 -2.08
C ILE A 102 7.22 -7.78 -3.32
N LYS A 103 6.06 -7.76 -3.98
CA LYS A 103 5.79 -8.63 -5.14
C LYS A 103 6.14 -10.09 -4.86
N SER A 104 5.72 -10.61 -3.70
CA SER A 104 5.97 -11.97 -3.21
C SER A 104 7.44 -12.32 -2.96
N ARG A 105 8.34 -11.34 -2.93
CA ARG A 105 9.75 -11.53 -2.59
C ARG A 105 10.03 -10.99 -1.19
N PRO A 106 10.67 -11.76 -0.29
CA PRO A 106 11.02 -11.28 1.03
C PRO A 106 11.90 -10.03 0.97
N ILE A 107 11.58 -9.03 1.79
CA ILE A 107 12.49 -7.91 2.03
C ILE A 107 13.61 -8.44 2.93
N PHE A 108 14.84 -8.37 2.43
CA PHE A 108 16.00 -8.89 3.14
C PHE A 108 16.39 -7.99 4.31
N SER A 109 16.48 -8.58 5.45
CA SER A 109 16.92 -8.26 6.78
C SER A 109 15.81 -7.85 7.73
N ALA A 110 15.93 -8.33 8.97
CA ALA A 110 15.07 -7.96 10.09
C ALA A 110 15.07 -6.42 10.33
N LEU A 111 16.19 -5.76 10.05
CA LEU A 111 16.34 -4.31 10.12
C LEU A 111 15.54 -3.57 9.04
N ASN A 112 15.59 -4.03 7.77
CA ASN A 112 14.87 -3.35 6.68
C ASN A 112 13.35 -3.55 6.78
N GLY A 113 12.88 -4.71 7.29
CA GLY A 113 11.46 -4.94 7.51
C GLY A 113 10.85 -4.03 8.56
N VAL A 114 11.67 -3.48 9.42
CA VAL A 114 11.28 -2.64 10.53
C VAL A 114 11.32 -1.17 10.16
N TYR A 115 12.41 -0.68 9.57
CA TYR A 115 12.56 0.73 9.19
C TYR A 115 11.92 1.09 7.84
N GLY A 116 11.68 0.09 6.98
CA GLY A 116 11.26 0.34 5.61
C GLY A 116 9.77 0.65 5.40
N LEU A 117 8.91 0.40 6.37
CA LEU A 117 7.46 0.55 6.17
C LEU A 117 7.01 2.00 6.03
N ASP A 118 7.66 2.92 6.76
CA ASP A 118 7.38 4.36 6.67
C ASP A 118 7.92 4.98 5.37
N GLN A 119 8.79 4.27 4.69
CA GLN A 119 9.52 4.75 3.52
C GLN A 119 8.91 4.31 2.20
N ILE A 120 7.91 3.41 2.22
CA ILE A 120 7.18 2.99 1.03
C ILE A 120 6.03 3.96 0.79
N PRO A 121 6.07 4.77 -0.30
CA PRO A 121 5.04 5.74 -0.58
C PRO A 121 3.70 5.06 -0.89
N ALA A 122 2.62 5.51 -0.27
CA ALA A 122 1.29 4.95 -0.49
C ALA A 122 0.85 5.02 -1.97
N ASN A 123 1.24 6.06 -2.70
CA ASN A 123 0.91 6.23 -4.11
C ASN A 123 1.63 5.25 -5.05
N SER A 124 2.71 4.59 -4.61
CA SER A 124 3.37 3.52 -5.36
C SER A 124 2.69 2.15 -5.19
N ILE A 125 1.77 2.03 -4.23
CA ILE A 125 1.11 0.78 -3.87
C ILE A 125 -0.17 0.61 -4.71
N GLU A 126 -0.32 -0.56 -5.34
CA GLU A 126 -1.58 -0.98 -5.95
C GLU A 126 -2.51 -1.56 -4.90
N ARG A 127 -2.00 -2.50 -4.10
CA ARG A 127 -2.70 -3.11 -2.98
C ARG A 127 -1.74 -3.76 -2.00
N VAL A 128 -2.21 -4.01 -0.80
CA VAL A 128 -1.52 -4.82 0.20
C VAL A 128 -2.38 -6.04 0.51
N GLU A 129 -1.77 -7.21 0.42
CA GLU A 129 -2.40 -8.49 0.74
C GLU A 129 -1.88 -8.98 2.09
N VAL A 130 -2.78 -9.23 3.03
CA VAL A 130 -2.45 -9.71 4.38
C VAL A 130 -3.03 -11.10 4.58
N VAL A 131 -2.14 -12.07 4.79
CA VAL A 131 -2.48 -13.43 5.20
C VAL A 131 -2.14 -13.58 6.67
N ARG A 132 -3.11 -13.91 7.50
CA ARG A 132 -2.92 -14.13 8.94
C ARG A 132 -2.74 -15.60 9.24
N GLY A 133 -1.87 -15.90 10.21
CA GLY A 133 -1.53 -17.27 10.57
C GLY A 133 -0.30 -17.79 9.82
N GLY A 134 0.08 -19.02 10.11
CA GLY A 134 1.35 -19.59 9.64
C GLY A 134 1.49 -19.62 8.12
N GLY A 135 2.44 -18.87 7.61
CA GLY A 135 2.85 -18.85 6.21
C GLY A 135 4.26 -19.41 5.98
N SER A 136 4.86 -20.00 7.01
CA SER A 136 6.29 -20.40 7.04
C SER A 136 6.66 -21.35 5.91
N ALA A 137 5.76 -22.24 5.50
CA ALA A 137 5.99 -23.17 4.40
C ALA A 137 6.20 -22.49 3.05
N LEU A 138 5.55 -21.33 2.85
CA LEU A 138 5.62 -20.57 1.59
C LEU A 138 6.65 -19.44 1.65
N TYR A 139 6.79 -18.79 2.80
CA TYR A 139 7.47 -17.50 2.89
C TYR A 139 8.63 -17.46 3.91
N GLY A 140 8.92 -18.60 4.56
CA GLY A 140 10.05 -18.75 5.47
C GLY A 140 9.69 -18.62 6.94
N SER A 141 10.69 -18.81 7.81
CA SER A 141 10.53 -18.94 9.25
C SER A 141 9.91 -17.74 9.96
N ASN A 142 10.02 -16.55 9.38
CA ASN A 142 9.47 -15.33 9.99
C ASN A 142 7.95 -15.20 9.81
N ALA A 143 7.33 -15.97 8.90
CA ALA A 143 5.90 -15.92 8.66
C ALA A 143 5.10 -16.76 9.68
N ILE A 144 5.32 -16.53 10.98
CA ILE A 144 4.62 -17.21 12.08
C ILE A 144 3.28 -16.54 12.36
N ALA A 145 3.28 -15.21 12.52
CA ALA A 145 2.09 -14.43 12.73
C ALA A 145 1.28 -14.26 11.42
N GLY A 146 2.00 -14.20 10.32
CA GLY A 146 1.44 -14.06 8.98
C GLY A 146 2.38 -13.39 7.99
N THR A 147 1.80 -12.98 6.88
CA THR A 147 2.52 -12.39 5.75
C THR A 147 1.83 -11.12 5.29
N ILE A 148 2.60 -10.07 5.05
CA ILE A 148 2.17 -8.80 4.45
C ILE A 148 2.86 -8.68 3.11
N ASN A 149 2.11 -8.78 2.02
CA ASN A 149 2.64 -8.71 0.67
C ASN A 149 2.21 -7.41 0.00
N ILE A 150 3.19 -6.59 -0.33
CA ILE A 150 3.00 -5.28 -0.96
C ILE A 150 3.08 -5.48 -2.46
N ILE A 151 2.00 -5.22 -3.15
CA ILE A 151 1.92 -5.22 -4.61
C ILE A 151 2.02 -3.78 -5.07
N THR A 152 3.11 -3.44 -5.72
CA THR A 152 3.33 -2.10 -6.28
C THR A 152 2.64 -1.96 -7.62
N LYS A 153 2.24 -0.73 -7.97
CA LYS A 153 1.64 -0.41 -9.26
C LYS A 153 2.55 -0.88 -10.40
N GLU A 154 1.98 -1.60 -11.34
CA GLU A 154 2.66 -1.95 -12.58
C GLU A 154 2.30 -0.94 -13.69
N PRO A 155 3.20 -0.67 -14.63
CA PRO A 155 2.90 0.15 -15.80
C PRO A 155 1.82 -0.50 -16.67
N THR A 156 0.57 -0.06 -16.54
CA THR A 156 -0.58 -0.52 -17.34
C THR A 156 -1.15 0.58 -18.21
N GLU A 157 -0.93 1.84 -17.82
CA GLU A 157 -1.35 3.03 -18.53
C GLU A 157 -0.36 4.17 -18.27
N ASN A 158 -0.36 5.18 -19.14
CA ASN A 158 0.43 6.38 -18.89
C ASN A 158 -0.24 7.19 -17.78
N LEU A 159 0.50 7.46 -16.72
CA LEU A 159 0.01 8.16 -15.53
C LEU A 159 1.08 9.14 -15.03
N PHE A 160 0.64 10.29 -14.56
CA PHE A 160 1.46 11.20 -13.78
C PHE A 160 0.66 11.70 -12.59
N GLU A 161 1.18 11.46 -11.40
CA GLU A 161 0.51 11.77 -10.14
C GLU A 161 1.50 12.46 -9.20
N ILE A 162 1.09 13.62 -8.67
CA ILE A 162 1.77 14.29 -7.57
C ILE A 162 0.78 14.37 -6.42
N ALA A 163 1.20 13.94 -5.25
CA ALA A 163 0.43 14.12 -4.03
C ALA A 163 1.25 14.92 -3.01
N SER A 164 0.60 15.83 -2.33
CA SER A 164 1.18 16.62 -1.24
C SER A 164 0.27 16.54 -0.02
N ASN A 165 0.88 16.39 1.14
CA ASN A 165 0.20 16.39 2.42
C ASN A 165 0.88 17.41 3.34
N PHE A 166 0.07 18.23 4.01
CA PHE A 166 0.52 19.21 4.99
C PHE A 166 -0.32 19.08 6.25
N ALA A 167 0.31 18.75 7.35
CA ALA A 167 -0.34 18.62 8.64
C ALA A 167 0.36 19.46 9.70
N ALA A 168 -0.40 19.90 10.70
CA ALA A 168 0.11 20.58 11.87
C ALA A 168 -0.20 19.76 13.13
N ILE A 169 0.83 19.24 13.77
CA ILE A 169 0.72 18.42 14.97
C ILE A 169 0.60 19.36 16.17
N GLY A 170 -0.51 19.26 16.92
CA GLY A 170 -0.79 20.15 18.04
C GLY A 170 -0.83 21.65 17.69
N GLY A 171 -0.98 21.99 16.40
CA GLY A 171 -0.93 23.35 15.91
C GLY A 171 0.47 24.01 15.96
N LYS A 172 1.53 23.25 16.28
CA LYS A 172 2.89 23.77 16.51
C LYS A 172 3.94 23.14 15.61
N ALA A 173 3.93 21.80 15.43
CA ALA A 173 4.93 21.11 14.63
C ALA A 173 4.37 20.76 13.25
N GLY A 174 5.11 21.10 12.18
CA GLY A 174 4.73 20.78 10.82
C GLY A 174 5.11 19.34 10.43
N ASP A 175 4.24 18.69 9.69
CA ASP A 175 4.53 17.44 8.95
C ASP A 175 4.14 17.68 7.49
N GLN A 176 5.13 17.60 6.61
CA GLN A 176 4.93 17.81 5.17
C GLN A 176 5.50 16.64 4.39
N ALA A 177 4.72 16.18 3.43
CA ALA A 177 5.16 15.13 2.52
C ALA A 177 4.75 15.47 1.09
N VAL A 178 5.64 15.17 0.16
CA VAL A 178 5.38 15.26 -1.27
C VAL A 178 5.77 13.94 -1.89
N SER A 179 4.88 13.37 -2.68
CA SER A 179 5.15 12.13 -3.42
C SER A 179 4.84 12.30 -4.89
N LEU A 180 5.62 11.61 -5.70
CA LEU A 180 5.56 11.61 -7.16
C LEU A 180 5.40 10.17 -7.63
N ASN A 181 4.54 9.93 -8.61
CA ASN A 181 4.45 8.69 -9.35
C ASN A 181 4.25 8.99 -10.85
N GLY A 182 5.15 8.50 -11.68
CA GLY A 182 5.09 8.66 -13.12
C GLY A 182 5.17 7.29 -13.80
N ILE A 183 4.25 7.00 -14.71
CA ILE A 183 4.20 5.75 -15.46
C ILE A 183 4.19 6.07 -16.95
N VAL A 184 5.11 5.45 -17.68
CA VAL A 184 5.19 5.54 -19.14
C VAL A 184 5.14 4.13 -19.71
N LEU A 185 4.29 3.94 -20.69
CA LEU A 185 4.08 2.68 -21.36
C LEU A 185 4.24 2.87 -22.88
N SER A 186 4.94 1.94 -23.53
CA SER A 186 5.05 1.93 -24.98
C SER A 186 3.71 1.58 -25.65
N ASN A 187 3.48 2.09 -26.88
CA ASN A 187 2.23 1.87 -27.61
C ASN A 187 1.93 0.38 -27.91
N ASP A 188 2.96 -0.44 -27.95
CA ASP A 188 2.84 -1.90 -28.17
C ASP A 188 2.70 -2.70 -26.87
N TYR A 189 2.65 -2.02 -25.71
CA TYR A 189 2.55 -2.63 -24.37
C TYR A 189 3.67 -3.62 -24.02
N LYS A 190 4.81 -3.53 -24.74
CA LYS A 190 5.95 -4.42 -24.50
C LYS A 190 6.97 -3.85 -23.55
N THR A 191 7.01 -2.54 -23.40
CA THR A 191 7.94 -1.87 -22.49
C THR A 191 7.20 -0.88 -21.60
N GLY A 192 7.47 -0.91 -20.32
CA GLY A 192 6.91 0.03 -19.36
C GLY A 192 7.94 0.46 -18.32
N LEU A 193 7.82 1.70 -17.88
CA LEU A 193 8.63 2.30 -16.83
C LEU A 193 7.71 3.02 -15.86
N SER A 194 7.85 2.73 -14.58
CA SER A 194 7.26 3.48 -13.48
C SER A 194 8.38 4.08 -12.64
N ILE A 195 8.30 5.36 -12.34
CA ILE A 195 9.21 6.09 -11.46
C ILE A 195 8.39 6.64 -10.30
N PHE A 196 8.87 6.46 -9.10
CA PHE A 196 8.22 6.99 -7.91
C PHE A 196 9.24 7.61 -6.96
N GLY A 197 8.79 8.58 -6.19
CA GLY A 197 9.59 9.21 -5.16
C GLY A 197 8.72 9.79 -4.06
N MET A 198 9.32 9.98 -2.89
CA MET A 198 8.71 10.64 -1.75
C MET A 198 9.76 11.44 -0.99
N PHE A 199 9.36 12.63 -0.58
CA PHE A 199 10.05 13.44 0.41
C PHE A 199 9.10 13.70 1.56
N ARG A 200 9.55 13.49 2.81
CA ARG A 200 8.82 13.85 4.02
C ARG A 200 9.74 14.53 5.00
N ASP A 201 9.28 15.64 5.56
CA ASP A 201 9.91 16.34 6.67
C ASP A 201 8.85 16.57 7.76
N ARG A 202 9.02 15.91 8.90
CA ARG A 202 8.20 16.08 10.09
C ARG A 202 9.03 16.65 11.21
N LYS A 203 8.60 17.77 11.76
CA LYS A 203 9.25 18.38 12.92
C LYS A 203 8.91 17.59 14.19
N PRO A 204 9.86 17.49 15.13
CA PRO A 204 9.60 16.84 16.41
C PRO A 204 8.55 17.63 17.20
N PHE A 205 7.75 16.93 17.98
CA PHE A 205 6.72 17.54 18.80
C PHE A 205 6.82 17.03 20.25
N ASP A 206 7.00 17.97 21.17
CA ASP A 206 6.99 17.80 22.62
C ASP A 206 5.67 18.36 23.13
N GLN A 207 4.78 17.48 23.60
CA GLN A 207 3.43 17.83 24.03
C GLN A 207 3.44 18.43 25.43
N ASN A 208 4.25 17.89 26.33
CA ASN A 208 4.24 18.21 27.75
C ASN A 208 5.31 19.24 28.15
N GLY A 209 6.28 19.55 27.26
CA GLY A 209 7.32 20.55 27.48
C GLY A 209 8.46 20.07 28.39
N ASP A 210 8.67 18.76 28.53
CA ASP A 210 9.71 18.20 29.37
C ASP A 210 11.08 18.06 28.68
N GLY A 211 11.16 18.43 27.40
CA GLY A 211 12.36 18.34 26.56
C GLY A 211 12.49 17.01 25.81
N PHE A 212 11.58 16.06 26.02
CA PHE A 212 11.49 14.82 25.25
C PHE A 212 10.29 14.88 24.31
N THR A 213 10.44 14.42 23.08
CA THR A 213 9.39 14.50 22.07
C THR A 213 8.59 13.22 22.03
N GLU A 214 7.26 13.31 22.12
CA GLU A 214 6.34 12.19 21.91
C GLU A 214 6.26 11.82 20.43
N ILE A 215 6.52 12.79 19.55
CA ILE A 215 6.59 12.56 18.10
C ILE A 215 7.98 12.96 17.62
N THR A 216 8.69 11.99 17.06
CA THR A 216 10.06 12.16 16.59
C THR A 216 10.15 12.99 15.31
N LYS A 217 11.30 13.61 15.07
CA LYS A 217 11.66 14.14 13.76
C LYS A 217 11.71 13.00 12.74
N VAL A 218 11.22 13.26 11.53
CA VAL A 218 11.38 12.36 10.37
C VAL A 218 11.87 13.19 9.20
N GLU A 219 12.94 12.75 8.55
CA GLU A 219 13.38 13.27 7.27
C GLU A 219 13.60 12.09 6.34
N ASN A 220 12.70 11.87 5.40
CA ASN A 220 12.70 10.69 4.56
C ASN A 220 12.76 11.09 3.09
N LYS A 221 13.66 10.48 2.35
CA LYS A 221 13.83 10.64 0.90
C LYS A 221 13.85 9.28 0.25
N THR A 222 12.83 8.96 -0.49
CA THR A 222 12.71 7.71 -1.22
C THR A 222 12.66 7.98 -2.71
N PHE A 223 13.39 7.18 -3.46
CA PHE A 223 13.33 7.15 -4.91
C PHE A 223 13.38 5.71 -5.39
N GLY A 224 12.61 5.40 -6.42
CA GLY A 224 12.66 4.10 -7.05
C GLY A 224 12.09 4.11 -8.46
N PHE A 225 12.40 3.06 -9.17
CA PHE A 225 11.79 2.79 -10.46
C PHE A 225 11.54 1.29 -10.64
N ASN A 226 10.61 1.00 -11.50
CA ASN A 226 10.20 -0.33 -11.87
C ASN A 226 10.03 -0.35 -13.38
N SER A 227 10.70 -1.24 -14.06
CA SER A 227 10.60 -1.35 -15.51
C SER A 227 10.36 -2.79 -15.94
N PHE A 228 9.72 -2.96 -17.08
CA PHE A 228 9.60 -4.26 -17.70
C PHE A 228 9.83 -4.18 -19.21
N PHE A 229 10.27 -5.31 -19.74
CA PHE A 229 10.37 -5.57 -21.18
C PHE A 229 9.84 -6.97 -21.48
N LYS A 230 8.95 -7.08 -22.46
CA LYS A 230 8.36 -8.34 -22.94
C LYS A 230 8.97 -8.68 -24.31
N PRO A 231 10.05 -9.49 -24.38
CA PRO A 231 10.63 -9.88 -25.66
C PRO A 231 9.74 -10.81 -26.47
N GLY A 232 8.76 -11.44 -25.85
CA GLY A 232 7.77 -12.33 -26.48
C GLY A 232 6.54 -12.49 -25.58
N GLU A 233 5.50 -13.15 -26.09
CA GLU A 233 4.21 -13.28 -25.39
C GLU A 233 4.30 -14.01 -24.03
N ARG A 234 5.28 -14.93 -23.89
CA ARG A 234 5.44 -15.76 -22.69
C ARG A 234 6.64 -15.33 -21.82
N SER A 235 7.30 -14.24 -22.16
CA SER A 235 8.53 -13.80 -21.48
C SER A 235 8.38 -12.36 -21.00
N LYS A 236 8.75 -12.11 -19.74
CA LYS A 236 8.80 -10.79 -19.14
C LYS A 236 10.09 -10.65 -18.35
N LEU A 237 10.91 -9.66 -18.70
CA LEU A 237 12.04 -9.23 -17.90
C LEU A 237 11.61 -8.01 -17.10
N SER A 238 11.89 -7.99 -15.80
CA SER A 238 11.60 -6.85 -14.93
C SER A 238 12.85 -6.43 -14.18
N LEU A 239 13.02 -5.13 -14.06
CA LEU A 239 14.06 -4.50 -13.25
C LEU A 239 13.41 -3.55 -12.27
N ASP A 240 13.66 -3.79 -10.99
CA ASP A 240 13.18 -2.97 -9.88
C ASP A 240 14.41 -2.38 -9.16
N PHE A 241 14.38 -1.08 -8.93
CA PHE A 241 15.40 -0.37 -8.15
C PHE A 241 14.70 0.51 -7.10
N HIS A 242 15.29 0.54 -5.91
CA HIS A 242 14.76 1.30 -4.80
C HIS A 242 15.91 1.80 -3.93
N THR A 243 15.90 3.07 -3.61
CA THR A 243 16.84 3.70 -2.66
C THR A 243 16.08 4.52 -1.64
N ILE A 244 16.59 4.50 -0.44
CA ILE A 244 15.99 5.12 0.73
C ILE A 244 17.10 5.84 1.48
N HIS A 245 16.81 7.06 1.93
CA HIS A 245 17.67 7.86 2.79
C HIS A 245 16.81 8.46 3.90
N GLU A 246 17.20 8.19 5.14
CA GLU A 246 16.57 8.66 6.38
C GLU A 246 17.55 9.51 7.20
#